data_8ee5842e59263c88d24108cd19de631a
#
_entry.id   8ee5842e59263c88d24108cd19de631a
#
_cell.length_a   1.000
_cell.length_b   1.000
_cell.length_c   1.000
_cell.angle_alpha   90.00
_cell.angle_beta   90.00
_cell.angle_gamma   90.00
#
_symmetry.space_group_name_H-M   'P 1'
#
loop_
_entity.id
_entity.type
_entity.pdbx_description
1 polymer ?
#
loop_
_entity_poly.entity_id
_entity_poly.type
_entity_poly.pdbx_seq_one_letter_code
_entity_poly.pdbx_strand_id
1 'polypeptide(L)'
;MSGGAWIDVATARGLPGLRLVLSAGVPGPWGEAAKGLFHAKGIPFARVAQQIGGDNDALRAWAGRDDAPIAVWNDEKPRDGWIEIALLAERIAPVPRLIPDCVEERALVFGLGRELCGDLGLGWCRRLMLIHQLKQAAPELPITNHLASRYGYDAATAEAAPSRVAASLR
;
A
#
# COMPACT_ATOMS: atom_id res chain seq x y z
N MET A 1 16.76 -2.69 -13.68
CA MET A 1 15.40 -2.99 -13.12
C MET A 1 14.39 -2.78 -14.24
N SER A 2 14.01 -3.84 -14.97
CA SER A 2 13.01 -3.73 -16.04
C SER A 2 11.64 -3.56 -15.38
N GLY A 3 11.13 -2.35 -15.39
CA GLY A 3 9.75 -2.12 -15.04
C GLY A 3 8.86 -2.73 -16.12
N GLY A 4 8.35 -3.94 -15.90
CA GLY A 4 7.39 -4.58 -16.81
C GLY A 4 6.26 -3.60 -17.18
N ALA A 5 5.63 -3.80 -18.33
CA ALA A 5 4.49 -2.99 -18.76
C ALA A 5 3.35 -3.07 -17.71
N TRP A 6 2.58 -2.01 -17.61
CA TRP A 6 1.32 -2.03 -16.88
C TRP A 6 0.31 -2.89 -17.61
N ILE A 7 -0.44 -3.70 -16.89
CA ILE A 7 -1.55 -4.49 -17.42
C ILE A 7 -2.86 -4.08 -16.77
N ASP A 8 -3.96 -4.29 -17.46
CA ASP A 8 -5.29 -4.12 -16.94
C ASP A 8 -5.75 -5.34 -16.10
N VAL A 9 -6.88 -5.18 -15.42
CA VAL A 9 -7.45 -6.23 -14.56
C VAL A 9 -7.89 -7.46 -15.38
N ALA A 10 -8.40 -7.26 -16.60
CA ALA A 10 -8.84 -8.38 -17.45
C ALA A 10 -7.66 -9.30 -17.79
N THR A 11 -6.54 -8.71 -18.22
CA THR A 11 -5.29 -9.44 -18.47
C THR A 11 -4.76 -10.10 -17.19
N ALA A 12 -4.77 -9.37 -16.06
CA ALA A 12 -4.24 -9.85 -14.79
C ALA A 12 -4.97 -11.10 -14.28
N ARG A 13 -6.28 -11.20 -14.47
CA ARG A 13 -7.09 -12.35 -14.03
C ARG A 13 -6.68 -13.66 -14.68
N GLY A 14 -6.14 -13.62 -15.89
CA GLY A 14 -5.70 -14.82 -16.63
C GLY A 14 -4.24 -15.22 -16.38
N LEU A 15 -3.46 -14.43 -15.64
CA LEU A 15 -2.05 -14.68 -15.43
C LEU A 15 -1.78 -15.49 -14.15
N PRO A 16 -0.87 -16.48 -14.20
CA PRO A 16 -0.35 -17.13 -13.01
C PRO A 16 0.67 -16.24 -12.29
N GLY A 17 1.08 -16.67 -11.10
CA GLY A 17 2.10 -15.99 -10.32
C GLY A 17 1.56 -14.78 -9.56
N LEU A 18 2.46 -13.85 -9.23
CA LEU A 18 2.12 -12.68 -8.44
C LEU A 18 1.65 -11.52 -9.33
N ARG A 19 0.45 -11.04 -9.07
CA ARG A 19 -0.08 -9.79 -9.61
C ARG A 19 -0.12 -8.78 -8.47
N LEU A 20 0.51 -7.64 -8.66
CA LEU A 20 0.57 -6.57 -7.69
C LEU A 20 -0.14 -5.34 -8.24
N VAL A 21 -1.29 -5.03 -7.65
CA VAL A 21 -2.05 -3.81 -7.96
C VAL A 21 -1.34 -2.61 -7.36
N LEU A 22 -1.09 -1.61 -8.17
CA LEU A 22 -0.38 -0.38 -7.80
C LEU A 22 -1.10 0.82 -8.43
N SER A 23 -1.02 1.96 -7.77
CA SER A 23 -1.53 3.22 -8.33
C SER A 23 -0.74 3.61 -9.58
N ALA A 24 -1.43 3.73 -10.72
CA ALA A 24 -0.80 4.10 -11.98
C ALA A 24 -0.39 5.58 -11.98
N GLY A 25 0.80 5.88 -12.46
CA GLY A 25 1.30 7.25 -12.64
C GLY A 25 1.79 7.96 -11.37
N VAL A 26 1.46 7.46 -10.17
CA VAL A 26 1.87 8.08 -8.91
C VAL A 26 2.46 7.03 -7.96
N PRO A 27 3.73 7.18 -7.54
CA PRO A 27 4.31 6.28 -6.55
C PRO A 27 3.66 6.52 -5.18
N GLY A 28 2.85 5.56 -4.73
CA GLY A 28 2.30 5.56 -3.37
C GLY A 28 3.26 4.88 -2.40
N PRO A 29 3.50 5.41 -1.18
CA PRO A 29 4.49 4.84 -0.25
C PRO A 29 4.21 3.37 0.09
N TRP A 30 2.97 2.97 0.27
CA TRP A 30 2.63 1.57 0.53
C TRP A 30 2.85 0.67 -0.70
N GLY A 31 2.57 1.17 -1.91
CA GLY A 31 2.87 0.47 -3.15
C GLY A 31 4.37 0.30 -3.36
N GLU A 32 5.17 1.34 -3.07
CA GLU A 32 6.63 1.26 -3.14
C GLU A 32 7.19 0.28 -2.08
N ALA A 33 6.64 0.28 -0.86
CA ALA A 33 7.02 -0.68 0.17
C ALA A 33 6.73 -2.13 -0.25
N ALA A 34 5.55 -2.40 -0.82
CA ALA A 34 5.20 -3.72 -1.34
C ALA A 34 6.14 -4.17 -2.48
N LYS A 35 6.47 -3.26 -3.42
CA LYS A 35 7.46 -3.54 -4.47
C LYS A 35 8.83 -3.86 -3.89
N GLY A 36 9.28 -3.07 -2.93
CA GLY A 36 10.55 -3.28 -2.24
C GLY A 36 10.63 -4.64 -1.55
N LEU A 37 9.55 -5.03 -0.88
CA LEU A 37 9.42 -6.32 -0.22
C LEU A 37 9.55 -7.50 -1.21
N PHE A 38 8.77 -7.49 -2.30
CA PHE A 38 8.85 -8.55 -3.31
C PHE A 38 10.19 -8.56 -4.04
N HIS A 39 10.79 -7.39 -4.26
CA HIS A 39 12.14 -7.27 -4.83
C HIS A 39 13.19 -7.89 -3.91
N ALA A 40 13.16 -7.58 -2.60
CA ALA A 40 14.10 -8.15 -1.61
C ALA A 40 13.99 -9.68 -1.52
N LYS A 41 12.79 -10.21 -1.77
CA LYS A 41 12.52 -11.65 -1.83
C LYS A 41 12.84 -12.29 -3.19
N GLY A 42 13.21 -11.51 -4.21
CA GLY A 42 13.41 -12.01 -5.57
C GLY A 42 12.14 -12.51 -6.25
N ILE A 43 10.97 -12.09 -5.80
CA ILE A 43 9.67 -12.52 -6.34
C ILE A 43 9.27 -11.61 -7.50
N PRO A 44 9.22 -12.12 -8.74
CA PRO A 44 8.71 -11.35 -9.88
C PRO A 44 7.20 -11.14 -9.76
N PHE A 45 6.72 -10.00 -10.28
CA PHE A 45 5.29 -9.69 -10.30
C PHE A 45 4.87 -8.93 -11.54
N ALA A 46 3.62 -9.17 -11.97
CA ALA A 46 2.95 -8.36 -12.98
C ALA A 46 2.32 -7.11 -12.30
N ARG A 47 2.55 -5.92 -12.88
CA ARG A 47 2.00 -4.66 -12.34
C ARG A 47 0.61 -4.41 -12.90
N VAL A 48 -0.40 -4.42 -12.03
CA VAL A 48 -1.79 -4.15 -12.40
C VAL A 48 -2.13 -2.69 -12.07
N ALA A 49 -2.72 -1.99 -13.02
CA ALA A 49 -3.03 -0.57 -12.86
C ALA A 49 -4.30 -0.35 -12.03
N GLN A 50 -4.16 0.40 -10.93
CA GLN A 50 -5.28 1.06 -10.25
C GLN A 50 -5.33 2.51 -10.70
N GLN A 51 -6.48 3.00 -11.12
CA GLN A 51 -6.67 4.36 -11.64
C GLN A 51 -7.06 5.31 -10.50
N ILE A 52 -6.15 6.23 -10.15
CA ILE A 52 -6.43 7.24 -9.11
C ILE A 52 -7.54 8.17 -9.58
N GLY A 53 -8.66 8.19 -8.84
CA GLY A 53 -9.82 9.02 -9.18
C GLY A 53 -10.56 8.59 -10.44
N GLY A 54 -10.19 7.46 -11.04
CA GLY A 54 -10.84 6.89 -12.22
C GLY A 54 -11.71 5.68 -11.90
N ASP A 55 -12.20 5.05 -12.97
CA ASP A 55 -12.99 3.82 -12.85
C ASP A 55 -12.10 2.63 -12.43
N ASN A 56 -12.51 1.97 -11.36
CA ASN A 56 -11.89 0.77 -10.82
C ASN A 56 -12.90 -0.36 -10.58
N ASP A 57 -14.05 -0.35 -11.25
CA ASP A 57 -15.11 -1.35 -11.03
C ASP A 57 -14.64 -2.77 -11.34
N ALA A 58 -13.87 -2.95 -12.39
CA ALA A 58 -13.25 -4.25 -12.70
C ALA A 58 -12.29 -4.72 -11.60
N LEU A 59 -11.53 -3.80 -11.00
CA LEU A 59 -10.64 -4.10 -9.88
C LEU A 59 -11.45 -4.47 -8.63
N ARG A 60 -12.49 -3.70 -8.33
CA ARG A 60 -13.39 -3.99 -7.20
C ARG A 60 -14.08 -5.35 -7.35
N ALA A 61 -14.54 -5.68 -8.55
CA ALA A 61 -15.16 -6.97 -8.84
C ALA A 61 -14.16 -8.15 -8.74
N TRP A 62 -12.87 -7.92 -9.01
CA TRP A 62 -11.84 -8.96 -8.93
C TRP A 62 -11.26 -9.10 -7.53
N ALA A 63 -10.88 -7.99 -6.91
CA ALA A 63 -10.11 -7.99 -5.67
C ALA A 63 -10.94 -7.61 -4.43
N GLY A 64 -12.23 -7.26 -4.60
CA GLY A 64 -13.12 -6.81 -3.52
C GLY A 64 -12.85 -5.37 -3.07
N ARG A 65 -11.86 -4.69 -3.69
CA ARG A 65 -11.41 -3.32 -3.34
C ARG A 65 -10.95 -2.59 -4.59
N ASP A 66 -10.91 -1.27 -4.52
CA ASP A 66 -10.50 -0.37 -5.59
C ASP A 66 -9.24 0.45 -5.25
N ASP A 67 -8.49 0.00 -4.23
CA ASP A 67 -7.27 0.64 -3.76
C ASP A 67 -5.98 -0.12 -4.11
N ALA A 68 -4.85 0.42 -3.65
CA ALA A 68 -3.53 -0.16 -3.84
C ALA A 68 -2.66 0.10 -2.60
N PRO A 69 -1.73 -0.82 -2.28
CA PRO A 69 -1.40 -2.04 -2.99
C PRO A 69 -2.33 -3.21 -2.66
N ILE A 70 -2.56 -4.09 -3.65
CA ILE A 70 -3.20 -5.39 -3.45
C ILE A 70 -2.32 -6.45 -4.11
N ALA A 71 -2.02 -7.53 -3.42
CA ALA A 71 -1.25 -8.66 -3.95
C ALA A 71 -2.16 -9.88 -4.15
N VAL A 72 -2.10 -10.48 -5.34
CA VAL A 72 -2.85 -11.69 -5.68
C VAL A 72 -1.86 -12.75 -6.18
N TRP A 73 -1.81 -13.89 -5.50
CA TRP A 73 -0.96 -15.02 -5.88
C TRP A 73 -1.82 -16.13 -6.48
N ASN A 74 -1.59 -16.45 -7.75
CA ASN A 74 -2.39 -17.44 -8.49
C ASN A 74 -3.90 -17.18 -8.27
N ASP A 75 -4.66 -18.20 -7.92
CA ASP A 75 -6.12 -18.11 -7.70
C ASP A 75 -6.49 -17.87 -6.23
N GLU A 76 -5.53 -17.41 -5.41
CA GLU A 76 -5.76 -17.15 -4.01
C GLU A 76 -6.51 -15.83 -3.77
N LYS A 77 -7.11 -15.75 -2.58
CA LYS A 77 -7.73 -14.53 -2.09
C LYS A 77 -6.73 -13.35 -2.11
N PRO A 78 -7.13 -12.17 -2.59
CA PRO A 78 -6.32 -10.97 -2.55
C PRO A 78 -5.86 -10.61 -1.12
N ARG A 79 -4.65 -10.03 -1.02
CA ARG A 79 -4.05 -9.51 0.21
C ARG A 79 -3.84 -8.02 0.04
N ASP A 80 -4.34 -7.22 0.97
CA ASP A 80 -4.36 -5.74 0.88
C ASP A 80 -3.63 -5.01 2.02
N GLY A 81 -3.48 -5.66 3.15
CA GLY A 81 -2.74 -5.10 4.27
C GLY A 81 -1.23 -5.36 4.18
N TRP A 82 -0.39 -4.46 4.74
CA TRP A 82 1.06 -4.63 4.72
C TRP A 82 1.52 -5.93 5.40
N ILE A 83 0.87 -6.34 6.50
CA ILE A 83 1.13 -7.62 7.19
C ILE A 83 0.79 -8.80 6.27
N GLU A 84 -0.39 -8.78 5.66
CA GLU A 84 -0.86 -9.85 4.78
C GLU A 84 0.06 -10.00 3.55
N ILE A 85 0.51 -8.88 2.98
CA ILE A 85 1.44 -8.86 1.85
C ILE A 85 2.82 -9.39 2.29
N ALA A 86 3.31 -9.01 3.47
CA ALA A 86 4.58 -9.50 4.00
C ALA A 86 4.53 -11.02 4.28
N LEU A 87 3.47 -11.51 4.90
CA LEU A 87 3.27 -12.94 5.15
C LEU A 87 3.13 -13.73 3.84
N LEU A 88 2.47 -13.19 2.84
CA LEU A 88 2.41 -13.79 1.50
C LEU A 88 3.81 -13.92 0.89
N ALA A 89 4.62 -12.86 0.97
CA ALA A 89 5.98 -12.86 0.45
C ALA A 89 6.87 -13.90 1.16
N GLU A 90 6.77 -14.01 2.49
CA GLU A 90 7.49 -15.04 3.26
C GLU A 90 7.10 -16.46 2.83
N ARG A 91 5.82 -16.69 2.59
CA ARG A 91 5.31 -17.99 2.17
C ARG A 91 5.75 -18.37 0.75
N ILE A 92 5.74 -17.42 -0.19
CA ILE A 92 6.15 -17.67 -1.58
C ILE A 92 7.66 -17.91 -1.67
N ALA A 93 8.47 -17.11 -0.97
CA ALA A 93 9.93 -17.22 -0.94
C ALA A 93 10.43 -17.16 0.51
N PRO A 94 10.61 -18.31 1.17
CA PRO A 94 11.03 -18.34 2.56
C PRO A 94 12.44 -17.75 2.81
N VAL A 95 13.26 -17.62 1.75
CA VAL A 95 14.64 -17.08 1.81
C VAL A 95 14.79 -15.94 0.79
N PRO A 96 15.43 -14.81 1.17
CA PRO A 96 15.86 -14.45 2.52
C PRO A 96 14.67 -14.19 3.44
N ARG A 97 14.79 -14.57 4.71
CA ARG A 97 13.74 -14.35 5.71
C ARG A 97 13.74 -12.89 6.15
N LEU A 98 12.61 -12.22 6.05
CA LEU A 98 12.40 -10.83 6.47
C LEU A 98 11.58 -10.74 7.77
N ILE A 99 10.79 -11.76 8.07
CA ILE A 99 10.04 -11.88 9.33
C ILE A 99 10.72 -12.95 10.19
N PRO A 100 11.31 -12.58 11.35
CA PRO A 100 12.03 -13.51 12.20
C PRO A 100 11.16 -14.65 12.78
N ASP A 101 11.78 -15.79 13.08
CA ASP A 101 11.14 -16.89 13.81
C ASP A 101 11.03 -16.61 15.31
N CYS A 102 12.03 -15.90 15.85
CA CYS A 102 12.02 -15.47 17.25
C CYS A 102 10.81 -14.58 17.53
N VAL A 103 10.06 -14.93 18.57
CA VAL A 103 8.79 -14.26 18.90
C VAL A 103 9.01 -12.79 19.25
N GLU A 104 10.07 -12.50 19.99
CA GLU A 104 10.43 -11.16 20.44
C GLU A 104 10.81 -10.27 19.25
N GLU A 105 11.68 -10.75 18.37
CA GLU A 105 12.08 -10.01 17.16
C GLU A 105 10.88 -9.82 16.20
N ARG A 106 10.05 -10.85 16.06
CA ARG A 106 8.84 -10.76 15.24
C ARG A 106 7.85 -9.74 15.79
N ALA A 107 7.67 -9.68 17.11
CA ALA A 107 6.85 -8.67 17.76
C ALA A 107 7.38 -7.26 17.49
N LEU A 108 8.70 -7.06 17.52
CA LEU A 108 9.32 -5.79 17.16
C LEU A 108 9.10 -5.43 15.69
N VAL A 109 9.27 -6.38 14.76
CA VAL A 109 9.01 -6.15 13.33
C VAL A 109 7.58 -5.71 13.09
N PHE A 110 6.60 -6.40 13.67
CA PHE A 110 5.19 -6.05 13.49
C PHE A 110 4.82 -4.76 14.24
N GLY A 111 5.38 -4.52 15.42
CA GLY A 111 5.19 -3.28 16.18
C GLY A 111 5.71 -2.07 15.40
N LEU A 112 6.97 -2.11 14.98
CA LEU A 112 7.58 -1.03 14.17
C LEU A 112 6.86 -0.87 12.82
N GLY A 113 6.50 -1.97 12.17
CA GLY A 113 5.73 -1.94 10.93
C GLY A 113 4.36 -1.26 11.10
N ARG A 114 3.69 -1.48 12.25
CA ARG A 114 2.44 -0.81 12.59
C ARG A 114 2.65 0.69 12.80
N GLU A 115 3.70 1.09 13.54
CA GLU A 115 4.04 2.49 13.74
C GLU A 115 4.41 3.22 12.45
N LEU A 116 5.02 2.54 11.48
CA LEU A 116 5.40 3.14 10.20
C LEU A 116 4.27 3.12 9.18
N CYS A 117 3.58 1.99 9.01
CA CYS A 117 2.69 1.71 7.88
C CYS A 117 1.21 1.63 8.27
N GLY A 118 0.88 1.50 9.55
CA GLY A 118 -0.49 1.35 10.02
C GLY A 118 -1.29 2.66 10.01
N ASP A 119 -2.59 2.54 10.28
CA ASP A 119 -3.49 3.68 10.43
C ASP A 119 -3.01 4.56 11.59
N LEU A 120 -2.95 5.86 11.35
CA LEU A 120 -2.40 6.88 12.25
C LEU A 120 -0.91 6.68 12.61
N GLY A 121 -0.21 5.75 11.95
CA GLY A 121 1.23 5.65 12.02
C GLY A 121 1.93 6.79 11.26
N LEU A 122 3.26 6.76 11.23
CA LEU A 122 4.09 7.82 10.65
C LEU A 122 3.69 8.16 9.20
N GLY A 123 3.55 7.14 8.35
CA GLY A 123 3.19 7.33 6.93
C GLY A 123 1.81 7.94 6.75
N TRP A 124 0.84 7.48 7.53
CA TRP A 124 -0.54 7.97 7.51
C TRP A 124 -0.62 9.42 7.99
N CYS A 125 0.00 9.74 9.13
CA CYS A 125 0.04 11.09 9.66
C CYS A 125 0.69 12.09 8.68
N ARG A 126 1.82 11.71 8.06
CA ARG A 126 2.43 12.54 7.00
C ARG A 126 1.51 12.76 5.81
N ARG A 127 0.71 11.76 5.44
CA ARG A 127 -0.28 11.91 4.37
C ARG A 127 -1.42 12.85 4.76
N LEU A 128 -1.93 12.76 5.99
CA LEU A 128 -2.94 13.69 6.51
C LEU A 128 -2.44 15.13 6.52
N MET A 129 -1.18 15.37 6.94
CA MET A 129 -0.56 16.70 6.88
C MET A 129 -0.52 17.24 5.45
N LEU A 130 -0.13 16.42 4.47
CA LEU A 130 -0.12 16.82 3.06
C LEU A 130 -1.53 17.14 2.56
N ILE A 131 -2.52 16.32 2.89
CA ILE A 131 -3.91 16.53 2.49
C ILE A 131 -4.42 17.84 3.11
N HIS A 132 -4.10 18.11 4.37
CA HIS A 132 -4.48 19.35 5.04
C HIS A 132 -3.95 20.59 4.30
N GLN A 133 -2.67 20.56 3.92
CA GLN A 133 -2.06 21.63 3.12
C GLN A 133 -2.73 21.77 1.74
N LEU A 134 -3.01 20.67 1.06
CA LEU A 134 -3.70 20.68 -0.22
C LEU A 134 -5.13 21.22 -0.11
N LYS A 135 -5.85 20.89 0.96
CA LYS A 135 -7.20 21.44 1.22
C LYS A 135 -7.19 22.94 1.43
N GLN A 136 -6.12 23.49 2.02
CA GLN A 136 -5.98 24.94 2.19
C GLN A 136 -5.57 25.65 0.89
N ALA A 137 -4.63 25.06 0.14
CA ALA A 137 -4.05 25.69 -1.06
C ALA A 137 -4.87 25.47 -2.33
N ALA A 138 -5.51 24.31 -2.49
CA ALA A 138 -6.20 23.88 -3.72
C ALA A 138 -7.35 22.92 -3.42
N PRO A 139 -8.40 23.36 -2.71
CA PRO A 139 -9.50 22.50 -2.26
C PRO A 139 -10.28 21.85 -3.40
N GLU A 140 -10.35 22.51 -4.57
CA GLU A 140 -11.14 22.07 -5.71
C GLU A 140 -10.44 21.01 -6.58
N LEU A 141 -9.16 20.73 -6.35
CA LEU A 141 -8.47 19.71 -7.14
C LEU A 141 -9.05 18.32 -6.89
N PRO A 142 -9.43 17.57 -7.95
CA PRO A 142 -9.99 16.22 -7.79
C PRO A 142 -9.12 15.29 -6.97
N ILE A 143 -7.79 15.37 -7.13
CA ILE A 143 -6.83 14.58 -6.36
C ILE A 143 -6.91 14.89 -4.87
N THR A 144 -7.13 16.16 -4.48
CA THR A 144 -7.28 16.57 -3.07
C THR A 144 -8.49 15.89 -2.43
N ASN A 145 -9.63 15.90 -3.12
CA ASN A 145 -10.86 15.28 -2.64
C ASN A 145 -10.76 13.76 -2.60
N HIS A 146 -10.16 13.15 -3.62
CA HIS A 146 -9.89 11.72 -3.65
C HIS A 146 -9.01 11.28 -2.48
N LEU A 147 -7.89 11.95 -2.24
CA LEU A 147 -7.01 11.65 -1.13
C LEU A 147 -7.70 11.87 0.22
N ALA A 148 -8.46 12.96 0.38
CA ALA A 148 -9.18 13.26 1.62
C ALA A 148 -10.16 12.13 1.97
N SER A 149 -10.99 11.70 1.02
CA SER A 149 -11.91 10.58 1.19
C SER A 149 -11.16 9.28 1.53
N ARG A 150 -10.07 9.02 0.83
CA ARG A 150 -9.28 7.79 0.96
C ARG A 150 -8.65 7.62 2.34
N TYR A 151 -8.12 8.70 2.91
CA TYR A 151 -7.45 8.70 4.19
C TYR A 151 -8.36 9.06 5.35
N GLY A 152 -9.68 9.15 5.12
CA GLY A 152 -10.62 9.56 6.16
C GLY A 152 -10.25 10.92 6.74
N TYR A 153 -9.92 11.89 5.86
CA TYR A 153 -9.47 13.18 6.29
C TYR A 153 -10.51 13.86 7.18
N ASP A 154 -10.04 14.24 8.36
CA ASP A 154 -10.70 15.12 9.31
C ASP A 154 -9.70 16.20 9.75
N ALA A 155 -10.15 17.44 9.84
CA ALA A 155 -9.27 18.59 10.12
C ALA A 155 -8.57 18.46 11.47
N ALA A 156 -9.30 18.06 12.52
CA ALA A 156 -8.75 17.91 13.88
C ALA A 156 -7.67 16.81 13.94
N THR A 157 -7.92 15.68 13.27
CA THR A 157 -6.96 14.58 13.16
C THR A 157 -5.72 15.01 12.39
N ALA A 158 -5.88 15.79 11.32
CA ALA A 158 -4.76 16.31 10.54
C ALA A 158 -3.93 17.34 11.30
N GLU A 159 -4.55 18.19 12.10
CA GLU A 159 -3.88 19.16 12.99
C GLU A 159 -3.11 18.46 14.12
N ALA A 160 -3.58 17.33 14.60
CA ALA A 160 -2.87 16.51 15.60
C ALA A 160 -1.73 15.66 15.00
N ALA A 161 -1.69 15.46 13.68
CA ALA A 161 -0.71 14.58 13.02
C ALA A 161 0.76 14.97 13.26
N PRO A 162 1.18 16.25 13.29
CA PRO A 162 2.56 16.62 13.59
C PRO A 162 3.04 16.12 14.96
N SER A 163 2.18 16.22 15.99
CA SER A 163 2.51 15.74 17.33
C SER A 163 2.66 14.22 17.39
N ARG A 164 1.84 13.48 16.64
CA ARG A 164 1.96 12.02 16.49
C ARG A 164 3.25 11.63 15.79
N VAL A 165 3.60 12.31 14.69
CA VAL A 165 4.87 12.11 13.98
C VAL A 165 6.05 12.35 14.92
N ALA A 166 6.03 13.44 15.69
CA ALA A 166 7.09 13.74 16.65
C ALA A 166 7.21 12.69 17.76
N ALA A 167 6.09 12.10 18.19
CA ALA A 167 6.10 11.03 19.20
C ALA A 167 6.68 9.72 18.63
N SER A 168 6.38 9.36 17.39
CA SER A 168 6.88 8.14 16.72
C SER A 168 8.40 8.20 16.40
N LEU A 169 9.02 9.38 16.47
CA LEU A 169 10.45 9.58 16.19
C LEU A 169 11.31 9.64 17.44
N ARG A 170 10.75 9.51 18.64
CA ARG A 170 11.45 9.48 19.94
C ARG A 170 11.66 8.05 20.43
#